data_2f30bd6048825aa4a7738cabcb867c36
#
_entry.id   2f30bd6048825aa4a7738cabcb867c36
#
_cell.length_a   1.000
_cell.length_b   1.000
_cell.length_c   1.000
_cell.angle_alpha   90.00
_cell.angle_beta   90.00
_cell.angle_gamma   90.00
#
_symmetry.space_group_name_H-M   'P 1'
#
loop_
_entity.id
_entity.type
_entity.pdbx_description
1 polymer ?
#
loop_
_entity_poly.entity_id
_entity_poly.type
_entity_poly.pdbx_seq_one_letter_code
_entity_poly.pdbx_strand_id
1 'polypeptide(L)'
;MNAAEPPWLTTIAAEAPDVVACWRALDNSFSGLKALRRELRDRVHEGGTPRILAQQEVIGDALERVLREMPERLLRAPGGEEDWNVAQAFAHTTAARRFLGTWAALDAGGEWPKERPPVVTPSVPGRPDATREELLVLLDKSRGAIRESAARIAGHERQRCGLDHPLIGHLRCGEWLLFLGIHDCMHLEQLHDLLETDAAAPAPADA
;
A
#
# COMPACT_ATOMS: atom_id res chain seq x y z
N MET A 1 20.50 -7.08 17.93
CA MET A 1 21.17 -6.19 16.97
C MET A 1 20.08 -5.75 16.03
N ASN A 2 19.73 -4.46 16.00
CA ASN A 2 18.81 -3.99 14.98
C ASN A 2 19.51 -4.13 13.63
N ALA A 3 18.95 -4.90 12.72
CA ALA A 3 19.39 -4.91 11.34
C ALA A 3 19.39 -3.47 10.82
N ALA A 4 20.39 -3.11 10.00
CA ALA A 4 20.40 -1.80 9.37
C ALA A 4 19.13 -1.66 8.51
N GLU A 5 18.52 -0.49 8.58
CA GLU A 5 17.31 -0.23 7.79
C GLU A 5 17.63 -0.32 6.30
N PRO A 6 16.77 -0.97 5.48
CA PRO A 6 17.07 -1.14 4.06
C PRO A 6 17.13 0.23 3.35
N PRO A 7 18.03 0.39 2.36
CA PRO A 7 18.25 1.69 1.69
C PRO A 7 16.99 2.31 1.07
N TRP A 8 16.12 1.47 0.48
CA TRP A 8 14.87 1.92 -0.12
C TRP A 8 13.93 2.60 0.89
N LEU A 9 13.90 2.08 2.13
CA LEU A 9 13.06 2.62 3.19
C LEU A 9 13.61 3.96 3.72
N THR A 10 14.94 4.08 3.83
CA THR A 10 15.57 5.35 4.24
C THR A 10 15.21 6.49 3.30
N THR A 11 15.19 6.23 1.98
CA THR A 11 14.79 7.22 0.98
C THR A 11 13.34 7.64 1.15
N ILE A 12 12.44 6.68 1.33
CA ILE A 12 11.01 6.95 1.52
C ILE A 12 10.74 7.66 2.86
N ALA A 13 11.46 7.30 3.92
CA ALA A 13 11.25 7.85 5.27
C ALA A 13 11.43 9.38 5.33
N ALA A 14 12.29 9.95 4.49
CA ALA A 14 12.50 11.38 4.43
C ALA A 14 11.30 12.14 3.84
N GLU A 15 10.60 11.56 2.87
CA GLU A 15 9.54 12.22 2.11
C GLU A 15 8.13 11.72 2.49
N ALA A 16 8.01 10.52 3.05
CA ALA A 16 6.77 9.93 3.55
C ALA A 16 6.86 9.50 5.02
N PRO A 17 7.21 10.43 5.95
CA PRO A 17 7.52 10.09 7.34
C PRO A 17 6.34 9.48 8.11
N ASP A 18 5.10 9.87 7.81
CA ASP A 18 3.92 9.35 8.51
C ASP A 18 3.62 7.91 8.09
N VAL A 19 3.72 7.62 6.79
CA VAL A 19 3.55 6.25 6.25
C VAL A 19 4.61 5.35 6.86
N VAL A 20 5.88 5.74 6.81
CA VAL A 20 6.99 4.92 7.31
C VAL A 20 6.93 4.73 8.82
N ALA A 21 6.54 5.74 9.58
CA ALA A 21 6.40 5.58 11.02
C ALA A 21 5.27 4.61 11.38
N CYS A 22 4.13 4.68 10.67
CA CYS A 22 3.04 3.73 10.85
C CYS A 22 3.46 2.31 10.41
N TRP A 23 4.18 2.18 9.29
CA TRP A 23 4.69 0.90 8.83
C TRP A 23 5.67 0.26 9.85
N ARG A 24 6.59 1.05 10.43
CA ARG A 24 7.48 0.59 11.50
C ARG A 24 6.75 0.18 12.80
N ALA A 25 5.58 0.77 13.04
CA ALA A 25 4.73 0.41 14.18
C ALA A 25 3.87 -0.83 13.92
N LEU A 26 3.89 -1.37 12.69
CA LEU A 26 3.14 -2.55 12.32
C LEU A 26 3.72 -3.78 13.02
N ASP A 27 2.94 -4.34 13.92
CA ASP A 27 3.21 -5.57 14.64
C ASP A 27 1.88 -6.34 14.77
N ASN A 28 1.86 -7.57 14.33
CA ASN A 28 0.66 -8.41 14.31
C ASN A 28 0.21 -8.87 15.70
N SER A 29 0.92 -8.46 16.78
CA SER A 29 0.43 -8.65 18.14
C SER A 29 -0.75 -7.73 18.44
N PHE A 30 -1.59 -8.12 19.39
CA PHE A 30 -2.74 -7.28 19.82
C PHE A 30 -2.30 -5.88 20.30
N SER A 31 -1.18 -5.79 21.00
CA SER A 31 -0.61 -4.51 21.46
C SER A 31 -0.09 -3.67 20.29
N GLY A 32 0.56 -4.30 19.30
CA GLY A 32 1.06 -3.65 18.10
C GLY A 32 -0.06 -3.08 17.24
N LEU A 33 -1.11 -3.84 16.98
CA LEU A 33 -2.29 -3.36 16.24
C LEU A 33 -2.97 -2.17 16.95
N LYS A 34 -3.02 -2.19 18.29
CA LYS A 34 -3.52 -1.05 19.06
C LYS A 34 -2.61 0.18 18.96
N ALA A 35 -1.29 -0.02 18.96
CA ALA A 35 -0.31 1.04 18.78
C ALA A 35 -0.41 1.65 17.38
N LEU A 36 -0.49 0.82 16.34
CA LEU A 36 -0.69 1.26 14.96
C LEU A 36 -1.94 2.12 14.79
N ARG A 37 -3.08 1.70 15.37
CA ARG A 37 -4.32 2.51 15.31
C ARG A 37 -4.16 3.88 15.96
N ARG A 38 -3.38 3.99 17.02
CA ARG A 38 -3.09 5.28 17.67
C ARG A 38 -2.20 6.13 16.77
N GLU A 39 -1.11 5.57 16.23
CA GLU A 39 -0.23 6.26 15.28
C GLU A 39 -1.00 6.79 14.06
N LEU A 40 -1.80 5.96 13.42
CA LEU A 40 -2.65 6.38 12.30
C LEU A 40 -3.51 7.59 12.66
N ARG A 41 -4.14 7.55 13.84
CA ARG A 41 -5.03 8.60 14.30
C ARG A 41 -4.31 9.91 14.55
N ASP A 42 -3.18 9.86 15.25
CA ASP A 42 -2.43 11.04 15.64
C ASP A 42 -1.87 11.74 14.38
N ARG A 43 -1.32 10.99 13.43
CA ARG A 43 -0.75 11.53 12.20
C ARG A 43 -1.79 12.12 11.24
N VAL A 44 -2.95 11.48 11.13
CA VAL A 44 -4.07 12.05 10.34
C VAL A 44 -4.54 13.37 10.96
N HIS A 45 -4.49 13.49 12.29
CA HIS A 45 -4.85 14.71 12.99
C HIS A 45 -3.90 15.88 12.73
N GLU A 46 -2.60 15.61 12.65
CA GLU A 46 -1.57 16.66 12.55
C GLU A 46 -1.42 17.24 11.15
N GLY A 47 -1.65 16.44 10.11
CA GLY A 47 -1.31 16.84 8.73
C GLY A 47 -2.49 16.96 7.77
N GLY A 48 -3.59 16.28 8.06
CA GLY A 48 -4.75 16.26 7.18
C GLY A 48 -4.49 15.59 5.82
N THR A 49 -5.50 15.60 4.98
CA THR A 49 -5.49 14.93 3.68
C THR A 49 -4.39 15.39 2.72
N PRO A 50 -4.05 16.72 2.61
CA PRO A 50 -3.01 17.14 1.67
C PRO A 50 -1.64 16.54 1.99
N ARG A 51 -1.27 16.45 3.26
CA ARG A 51 -0.01 15.84 3.70
C ARG A 51 0.02 14.34 3.43
N ILE A 52 -1.09 13.64 3.70
CA ILE A 52 -1.21 12.21 3.41
C ILE A 52 -1.10 11.97 1.91
N LEU A 53 -1.79 12.77 1.08
CA LEU A 53 -1.74 12.63 -0.37
C LEU A 53 -0.31 12.82 -0.91
N ALA A 54 0.43 13.82 -0.44
CA ALA A 54 1.81 14.02 -0.84
C ALA A 54 2.67 12.78 -0.56
N GLN A 55 2.49 12.14 0.59
CA GLN A 55 3.20 10.92 0.95
C GLN A 55 2.76 9.72 0.10
N GLN A 56 1.47 9.62 -0.26
CA GLN A 56 0.97 8.59 -1.17
C GLN A 56 1.56 8.71 -2.58
N GLU A 57 1.87 9.92 -3.05
CA GLU A 57 2.58 10.12 -4.31
C GLU A 57 4.02 9.61 -4.23
N VAL A 58 4.73 9.89 -3.14
CA VAL A 58 6.10 9.36 -2.90
C VAL A 58 6.10 7.82 -2.94
N ILE A 59 5.14 7.19 -2.27
CA ILE A 59 4.99 5.73 -2.29
C ILE A 59 4.68 5.23 -3.71
N GLY A 60 3.81 5.93 -4.43
CA GLY A 60 3.51 5.62 -5.83
C GLY A 60 4.75 5.69 -6.72
N ASP A 61 5.62 6.69 -6.52
CA ASP A 61 6.89 6.83 -7.25
C ASP A 61 7.87 5.69 -6.92
N ALA A 62 7.89 5.24 -5.67
CA ALA A 62 8.69 4.10 -5.25
C ALA A 62 8.20 2.79 -5.90
N LEU A 63 6.89 2.56 -5.94
CA LEU A 63 6.28 1.42 -6.64
C LEU A 63 6.59 1.44 -8.14
N GLU A 64 6.52 2.61 -8.78
CA GLU A 64 6.87 2.75 -10.20
C GLU A 64 8.34 2.42 -10.45
N ARG A 65 9.22 2.95 -9.62
CA ARG A 65 10.67 2.73 -9.73
C ARG A 65 11.01 1.25 -9.62
N VAL A 66 10.56 0.58 -8.56
CA VAL A 66 10.84 -0.84 -8.36
C VAL A 66 10.30 -1.71 -9.50
N LEU A 67 9.11 -1.39 -10.03
CA LEU A 67 8.54 -2.10 -11.16
C LEU A 67 9.35 -1.90 -12.46
N ARG A 68 9.87 -0.69 -12.69
CA ARG A 68 10.74 -0.40 -13.86
C ARG A 68 12.09 -1.09 -13.77
N GLU A 69 12.66 -1.20 -12.57
CA GLU A 69 13.93 -1.86 -12.30
C GLU A 69 13.81 -3.39 -12.31
N MET A 70 12.62 -3.94 -12.05
CA MET A 70 12.36 -5.38 -11.98
C MET A 70 12.67 -6.07 -13.31
N PRO A 71 13.59 -7.06 -13.37
CA PRO A 71 13.78 -7.88 -14.57
C PRO A 71 12.48 -8.57 -15.01
N GLU A 72 12.23 -8.64 -16.33
CA GLU A 72 10.97 -9.20 -16.86
C GLU A 72 10.70 -10.62 -16.38
N ARG A 73 11.75 -11.45 -16.26
CA ARG A 73 11.63 -12.82 -15.75
C ARG A 73 11.08 -12.88 -14.32
N LEU A 74 11.38 -11.86 -13.50
CA LEU A 74 10.94 -11.82 -12.11
C LEU A 74 9.45 -11.48 -11.97
N LEU A 75 8.81 -10.91 -12.97
CA LEU A 75 7.37 -10.71 -12.95
C LEU A 75 6.60 -12.02 -12.81
N ARG A 76 7.22 -13.15 -13.18
CA ARG A 76 6.64 -14.50 -13.08
C ARG A 76 7.17 -15.30 -11.90
N ALA A 77 8.13 -14.77 -11.16
CA ALA A 77 8.65 -15.40 -9.95
C ALA A 77 7.61 -15.33 -8.82
N PRO A 78 7.66 -16.26 -7.83
CA PRO A 78 6.88 -16.11 -6.61
C PRO A 78 7.18 -14.76 -5.94
N GLY A 79 6.14 -13.99 -5.64
CA GLY A 79 6.31 -12.59 -5.21
C GLY A 79 5.34 -12.13 -4.13
N GLY A 80 4.80 -13.04 -3.34
CA GLY A 80 3.84 -12.68 -2.31
C GLY A 80 3.76 -13.71 -1.19
N GLU A 81 2.92 -13.44 -0.20
CA GLU A 81 2.63 -14.34 0.92
C GLU A 81 1.79 -15.55 0.49
N GLU A 82 1.11 -15.44 -0.66
CA GLU A 82 0.31 -16.51 -1.25
C GLU A 82 1.04 -17.08 -2.47
N ASP A 83 0.47 -18.09 -3.11
CA ASP A 83 1.01 -18.70 -4.35
C ASP A 83 0.91 -17.75 -5.56
N TRP A 84 1.12 -16.46 -5.35
CA TRP A 84 1.06 -15.43 -6.39
C TRP A 84 2.44 -15.15 -6.96
N ASN A 85 2.48 -14.84 -8.25
CA ASN A 85 3.67 -14.23 -8.84
C ASN A 85 3.69 -12.70 -8.61
N VAL A 86 4.83 -12.09 -8.90
CA VAL A 86 5.04 -10.63 -8.75
C VAL A 86 3.98 -9.82 -9.48
N ALA A 87 3.61 -10.21 -10.72
CA ALA A 87 2.60 -9.47 -11.49
C ALA A 87 1.23 -9.49 -10.79
N GLN A 88 0.85 -10.62 -10.20
CA GLN A 88 -0.40 -10.74 -9.44
C GLN A 88 -0.37 -9.90 -8.15
N ALA A 89 0.74 -9.95 -7.40
CA ALA A 89 0.91 -9.18 -6.18
C ALA A 89 0.93 -7.66 -6.45
N PHE A 90 1.62 -7.23 -7.50
CA PHE A 90 1.65 -5.81 -7.89
C PHE A 90 0.27 -5.31 -8.34
N ALA A 91 -0.44 -6.09 -9.15
CA ALA A 91 -1.79 -5.74 -9.58
C ALA A 91 -2.77 -5.71 -8.39
N HIS A 92 -2.63 -6.61 -7.40
CA HIS A 92 -3.35 -6.57 -6.13
C HIS A 92 -3.10 -5.25 -5.39
N THR A 93 -1.85 -4.83 -5.25
CA THR A 93 -1.48 -3.55 -4.62
C THR A 93 -2.22 -2.38 -5.26
N THR A 94 -2.21 -2.29 -6.61
CA THR A 94 -2.91 -1.22 -7.33
C THR A 94 -4.43 -1.28 -7.16
N ALA A 95 -5.00 -2.48 -7.07
CA ALA A 95 -6.42 -2.68 -6.81
C ALA A 95 -6.80 -2.24 -5.38
N ALA A 96 -6.01 -2.61 -4.37
CA ALA A 96 -6.22 -2.19 -2.99
C ALA A 96 -6.21 -0.66 -2.86
N ARG A 97 -5.23 0.03 -3.47
CA ARG A 97 -5.17 1.50 -3.54
C ARG A 97 -6.46 2.11 -4.06
N ARG A 98 -7.01 1.54 -5.15
CA ARG A 98 -8.25 2.04 -5.77
C ARG A 98 -9.47 1.74 -4.91
N PHE A 99 -9.67 0.49 -4.53
CA PHE A 99 -10.90 0.07 -3.86
C PHE A 99 -11.01 0.62 -2.44
N LEU A 100 -10.00 0.49 -1.63
CA LEU A 100 -10.05 0.94 -0.23
C LEU A 100 -10.12 2.48 -0.15
N GLY A 101 -9.38 3.19 -1.01
CA GLY A 101 -9.47 4.64 -1.11
C GLY A 101 -10.87 5.09 -1.55
N THR A 102 -11.43 4.46 -2.58
CA THR A 102 -12.78 4.77 -3.08
C THR A 102 -13.85 4.50 -2.01
N TRP A 103 -13.77 3.37 -1.30
CA TRP A 103 -14.71 3.07 -0.24
C TRP A 103 -14.69 4.11 0.88
N ALA A 104 -13.51 4.50 1.34
CA ALA A 104 -13.36 5.55 2.35
C ALA A 104 -13.91 6.90 1.86
N ALA A 105 -13.71 7.23 0.58
CA ALA A 105 -14.21 8.46 -0.04
C ALA A 105 -15.73 8.47 -0.20
N LEU A 106 -16.35 7.35 -0.57
CA LEU A 106 -17.81 7.22 -0.64
C LEU A 106 -18.45 7.43 0.73
N ASP A 107 -17.86 6.87 1.78
CA ASP A 107 -18.37 7.04 3.13
C ASP A 107 -18.19 8.48 3.63
N ALA A 108 -17.06 9.11 3.35
CA ALA A 108 -16.83 10.52 3.64
C ALA A 108 -17.87 11.44 2.97
N GLY A 109 -18.29 11.10 1.74
CA GLY A 109 -19.35 11.81 1.01
C GLY A 109 -20.78 11.44 1.41
N GLY A 110 -20.97 10.49 2.33
CA GLY A 110 -22.31 9.98 2.69
C GLY A 110 -22.98 9.13 1.60
N GLU A 111 -22.22 8.67 0.61
CA GLU A 111 -22.69 7.91 -0.54
C GLU A 111 -22.50 6.38 -0.41
N TRP A 112 -22.40 5.90 0.83
CA TRP A 112 -22.17 4.48 1.07
C TRP A 112 -23.31 3.61 0.54
N PRO A 113 -23.00 2.54 -0.22
CA PRO A 113 -24.05 1.66 -0.74
C PRO A 113 -24.86 0.97 0.36
N LYS A 114 -26.15 0.73 0.11
CA LYS A 114 -27.04 0.06 1.07
C LYS A 114 -26.56 -1.37 1.41
N GLU A 115 -26.07 -2.08 0.40
CA GLU A 115 -25.48 -3.43 0.53
C GLU A 115 -23.96 -3.32 0.54
N ARG A 116 -23.41 -2.95 1.67
CA ARG A 116 -21.96 -2.76 1.83
C ARG A 116 -21.28 -4.00 2.42
N PRO A 117 -20.06 -4.33 2.00
CA PRO A 117 -19.26 -5.28 2.75
C PRO A 117 -18.89 -4.65 4.10
N PRO A 118 -19.17 -5.33 5.23
CA PRO A 118 -18.82 -4.80 6.54
C PRO A 118 -17.30 -4.86 6.81
N VAL A 119 -16.61 -5.74 6.11
CA VAL A 119 -15.17 -6.02 6.28
C VAL A 119 -14.53 -6.08 4.89
N VAL A 120 -13.26 -5.70 4.80
CA VAL A 120 -12.47 -5.84 3.58
C VAL A 120 -12.50 -7.29 3.10
N THR A 121 -12.78 -7.47 1.83
CA THR A 121 -12.71 -8.79 1.17
C THR A 121 -11.27 -9.30 1.23
N PRO A 122 -11.05 -10.60 1.46
CA PRO A 122 -9.73 -11.20 1.37
C PRO A 122 -9.01 -10.84 0.07
N SER A 123 -7.70 -10.87 0.12
CA SER A 123 -6.81 -10.55 -0.99
C SER A 123 -7.24 -11.21 -2.31
N VAL A 124 -7.30 -10.40 -3.37
CA VAL A 124 -7.66 -10.86 -4.72
C VAL A 124 -6.45 -10.67 -5.62
N PRO A 125 -5.91 -11.74 -6.22
CA PRO A 125 -4.77 -11.63 -7.13
C PRO A 125 -5.13 -10.90 -8.40
N GLY A 126 -4.14 -10.25 -9.00
CA GLY A 126 -4.24 -9.78 -10.38
C GLY A 126 -4.10 -10.90 -11.41
N ARG A 127 -3.99 -10.51 -12.68
CA ARG A 127 -3.70 -11.45 -13.76
C ARG A 127 -2.25 -11.94 -13.66
N PRO A 128 -2.02 -13.27 -13.75
CA PRO A 128 -0.67 -13.84 -13.62
C PRO A 128 0.25 -13.50 -14.81
N ASP A 129 -0.32 -13.14 -15.96
CA ASP A 129 0.34 -12.84 -17.21
C ASP A 129 0.42 -11.33 -17.53
N ALA A 130 0.04 -10.47 -16.59
CA ALA A 130 0.11 -9.02 -16.79
C ALA A 130 1.53 -8.57 -17.12
N THR A 131 1.67 -7.73 -18.16
CA THR A 131 2.95 -7.16 -18.57
C THR A 131 3.32 -5.97 -17.69
N ARG A 132 4.59 -5.55 -17.75
CA ARG A 132 5.05 -4.35 -17.03
C ARG A 132 4.25 -3.12 -17.43
N GLU A 133 3.99 -2.95 -18.72
CA GLU A 133 3.23 -1.82 -19.26
C GLU A 133 1.78 -1.82 -18.71
N GLU A 134 1.13 -2.97 -18.67
CA GLU A 134 -0.21 -3.10 -18.09
C GLU A 134 -0.19 -2.76 -16.59
N LEU A 135 0.83 -3.22 -15.84
CA LEU A 135 0.98 -2.90 -14.42
C LEU A 135 1.25 -1.41 -14.17
N LEU A 136 2.05 -0.75 -15.01
CA LEU A 136 2.26 0.70 -14.95
C LEU A 136 0.97 1.47 -15.21
N VAL A 137 0.15 1.03 -16.16
CA VAL A 137 -1.18 1.62 -16.41
C VAL A 137 -2.11 1.43 -15.20
N LEU A 138 -2.07 0.27 -14.53
CA LEU A 138 -2.85 0.04 -13.32
C LEU A 138 -2.38 0.94 -12.17
N LEU A 139 -1.08 1.15 -12.03
CA LEU A 139 -0.50 2.04 -11.03
C LEU A 139 -0.94 3.49 -11.26
N ASP A 140 -0.86 3.99 -12.50
CA ASP A 140 -1.31 5.35 -12.84
C ASP A 140 -2.80 5.54 -12.54
N LYS A 141 -3.65 4.59 -12.91
CA LYS A 141 -5.08 4.60 -12.54
C LYS A 141 -5.30 4.61 -11.02
N SER A 142 -4.45 3.91 -10.26
CA SER A 142 -4.52 3.91 -8.80
C SER A 142 -4.15 5.26 -8.20
N ARG A 143 -3.16 5.95 -8.76
CA ARG A 143 -2.80 7.32 -8.36
C ARG A 143 -3.96 8.28 -8.58
N GLY A 144 -4.62 8.23 -9.75
CA GLY A 144 -5.82 9.01 -10.03
C GLY A 144 -6.92 8.78 -8.99
N ALA A 145 -7.23 7.52 -8.69
CA ALA A 145 -8.23 7.16 -7.69
C ALA A 145 -7.86 7.65 -6.28
N ILE A 146 -6.58 7.62 -5.89
CA ILE A 146 -6.14 8.16 -4.60
C ILE A 146 -6.32 9.68 -4.53
N ARG A 147 -5.99 10.42 -5.59
CA ARG A 147 -6.21 11.88 -5.66
C ARG A 147 -7.69 12.23 -5.53
N GLU A 148 -8.56 11.54 -6.25
CA GLU A 148 -10.00 11.71 -6.17
C GLU A 148 -10.53 11.37 -4.77
N SER A 149 -10.07 10.27 -4.19
CA SER A 149 -10.44 9.86 -2.83
C SER A 149 -9.99 10.88 -1.80
N ALA A 150 -8.77 11.37 -1.89
CA ALA A 150 -8.24 12.39 -1.00
C ALA A 150 -9.06 13.69 -1.07
N ALA A 151 -9.43 14.14 -2.28
CA ALA A 151 -10.26 15.33 -2.45
C ALA A 151 -11.63 15.19 -1.77
N ARG A 152 -12.23 13.99 -1.78
CA ARG A 152 -13.52 13.72 -1.13
C ARG A 152 -13.40 13.53 0.38
N ILE A 153 -12.28 12.99 0.87
CA ILE A 153 -12.01 12.78 2.29
C ILE A 153 -11.65 14.09 3.00
N ALA A 154 -11.12 15.08 2.27
CA ALA A 154 -10.71 16.37 2.83
C ALA A 154 -11.86 17.03 3.63
N GLY A 155 -11.57 17.35 4.90
CA GLY A 155 -12.56 17.85 5.86
C GLY A 155 -13.40 16.77 6.56
N HIS A 156 -13.28 15.50 6.12
CA HIS A 156 -13.98 14.34 6.67
C HIS A 156 -13.02 13.28 7.24
N GLU A 157 -11.76 13.63 7.45
CA GLU A 157 -10.70 12.70 7.87
C GLU A 157 -11.05 11.94 9.15
N ARG A 158 -11.79 12.60 10.06
CA ARG A 158 -12.20 12.04 11.35
C ARG A 158 -13.49 11.23 11.31
N GLN A 159 -14.19 11.25 10.18
CA GLN A 159 -15.42 10.49 10.02
C GLN A 159 -15.10 9.00 10.08
N ARG A 160 -15.91 8.26 10.86
CA ARG A 160 -15.78 6.80 10.95
C ARG A 160 -16.14 6.21 9.60
N CYS A 161 -15.25 5.39 9.05
CA CYS A 161 -15.56 4.60 7.86
C CYS A 161 -16.36 3.36 8.25
N GLY A 162 -17.37 3.04 7.46
CA GLY A 162 -18.17 1.84 7.66
C GLY A 162 -17.49 0.53 7.25
N LEU A 163 -16.33 0.62 6.59
CA LEU A 163 -15.49 -0.53 6.25
C LEU A 163 -14.51 -0.83 7.38
N ASP A 164 -14.49 -2.07 7.84
CA ASP A 164 -13.54 -2.55 8.84
C ASP A 164 -12.36 -3.30 8.19
N HIS A 165 -11.17 -3.07 8.72
CA HIS A 165 -10.02 -3.92 8.40
C HIS A 165 -10.08 -5.21 9.24
N PRO A 166 -9.86 -6.41 8.67
CA PRO A 166 -10.05 -7.68 9.38
C PRO A 166 -9.18 -7.82 10.62
N LEU A 167 -7.98 -7.24 10.64
CA LEU A 167 -7.06 -7.30 11.78
C LEU A 167 -7.11 -6.02 12.63
N ILE A 168 -7.07 -4.86 11.99
CA ILE A 168 -6.99 -3.57 12.69
C ILE A 168 -8.37 -3.12 13.21
N GLY A 169 -9.45 -3.59 12.60
CA GLY A 169 -10.81 -3.19 12.91
C GLY A 169 -11.19 -1.84 12.31
N HIS A 170 -11.91 -1.01 13.07
CA HIS A 170 -12.44 0.27 12.60
C HIS A 170 -11.35 1.30 12.33
N LEU A 171 -11.34 1.84 11.11
CA LEU A 171 -10.56 3.00 10.72
C LEU A 171 -11.50 4.17 10.35
N ARG A 172 -10.99 5.39 10.45
CA ARG A 172 -11.63 6.61 9.93
C ARG A 172 -11.25 6.82 8.46
N CYS A 173 -11.96 7.68 7.76
CA CYS A 173 -11.72 7.89 6.33
C CYS A 173 -10.28 8.33 6.04
N GLY A 174 -9.72 9.28 6.80
CA GLY A 174 -8.32 9.69 6.66
C GLY A 174 -7.33 8.61 7.11
N GLU A 175 -7.69 7.80 8.12
CA GLU A 175 -6.87 6.68 8.58
C GLU A 175 -6.76 5.60 7.49
N TRP A 176 -7.84 5.33 6.75
CA TRP A 176 -7.81 4.46 5.57
C TRP A 176 -6.87 4.98 4.50
N LEU A 177 -6.93 6.29 4.19
CA LEU A 177 -6.07 6.89 3.18
C LEU A 177 -4.58 6.75 3.56
N LEU A 178 -4.22 6.95 4.83
CA LEU A 178 -2.85 6.76 5.32
C LEU A 178 -2.46 5.27 5.34
N PHE A 179 -3.38 4.39 5.71
CA PHE A 179 -3.15 2.94 5.77
C PHE A 179 -2.78 2.34 4.40
N LEU A 180 -3.30 2.88 3.31
CA LEU A 180 -2.91 2.43 1.96
C LEU A 180 -1.38 2.48 1.75
N GLY A 181 -0.72 3.54 2.22
CA GLY A 181 0.74 3.62 2.13
C GLY A 181 1.47 2.55 2.95
N ILE A 182 0.89 2.13 4.07
CA ILE A 182 1.46 1.04 4.89
C ILE A 182 1.36 -0.29 4.14
N HIS A 183 0.20 -0.57 3.56
CA HIS A 183 -0.03 -1.74 2.73
C HIS A 183 0.93 -1.78 1.53
N ASP A 184 1.16 -0.64 0.90
CA ASP A 184 2.10 -0.51 -0.21
C ASP A 184 3.56 -0.75 0.24
N CYS A 185 3.95 -0.27 1.43
CA CYS A 185 5.28 -0.53 2.00
C CYS A 185 5.54 -2.02 2.23
N MET A 186 4.52 -2.80 2.62
CA MET A 186 4.65 -4.26 2.75
C MET A 186 5.01 -4.90 1.40
N HIS A 187 4.36 -4.47 0.32
CA HIS A 187 4.66 -4.96 -1.02
C HIS A 187 5.98 -4.42 -1.58
N LEU A 188 6.36 -3.18 -1.27
CA LEU A 188 7.68 -2.65 -1.62
C LEU A 188 8.80 -3.46 -0.98
N GLU A 189 8.67 -3.85 0.30
CA GLU A 189 9.61 -4.72 0.98
C GLU A 189 9.76 -6.05 0.22
N GLN A 190 8.66 -6.75 -0.07
CA GLN A 190 8.67 -8.00 -0.82
C GLN A 190 9.37 -7.88 -2.18
N LEU A 191 9.11 -6.79 -2.91
CA LEU A 191 9.71 -6.55 -4.22
C LEU A 191 11.20 -6.25 -4.14
N HIS A 192 11.64 -5.50 -3.15
CA HIS A 192 13.06 -5.21 -2.93
C HIS A 192 13.83 -6.44 -2.48
N ASP A 193 13.28 -7.25 -1.57
CA ASP A 193 13.88 -8.51 -1.14
C ASP A 193 14.10 -9.47 -2.31
N LEU A 194 13.15 -9.51 -3.24
CA LEU A 194 13.28 -10.33 -4.45
C LEU A 194 14.40 -9.80 -5.37
N LEU A 195 14.50 -8.49 -5.57
CA LEU A 195 15.58 -7.88 -6.36
C LEU A 195 16.96 -8.13 -5.74
N GLU A 196 17.08 -8.00 -4.43
CA GLU A 196 18.33 -8.27 -3.71
C GLU A 196 18.73 -9.75 -3.79
N THR A 197 17.77 -10.65 -3.66
CA THR A 197 17.98 -12.09 -3.79
C THR A 197 18.43 -12.46 -5.21
N ASP A 198 17.81 -11.89 -6.22
CA ASP A 198 18.17 -12.10 -7.62
C ASP A 198 19.56 -11.56 -7.94
N ALA A 199 19.91 -10.38 -7.43
CA ALA A 199 21.23 -9.78 -7.62
C ALA A 199 22.37 -10.57 -6.94
N ALA A 200 22.06 -11.27 -5.85
CA ALA A 200 23.01 -12.11 -5.13
C ALA A 200 23.15 -13.52 -5.76
N ALA A 201 22.25 -13.91 -6.66
CA ALA A 201 22.31 -15.21 -7.32
C ALA A 201 23.55 -15.31 -8.24
N PRO A 202 24.32 -16.43 -8.23
CA PRO A 202 25.43 -16.60 -9.16
C PRO A 202 24.92 -16.56 -10.61
N ALA A 203 25.67 -15.89 -11.48
CA ALA A 203 25.37 -15.91 -12.90
C ALA A 203 25.22 -17.35 -13.41
N PRO A 204 24.20 -17.65 -14.24
CA PRO A 204 24.06 -18.99 -14.80
C PRO A 204 25.41 -19.38 -15.45
N ALA A 205 25.95 -20.52 -15.05
CA ALA A 205 27.14 -21.06 -15.71
C ALA A 205 26.79 -21.22 -17.20
N ASP A 206 27.54 -20.55 -18.04
CA ASP A 206 27.35 -20.58 -19.49
C ASP A 206 27.24 -22.05 -19.95
N ALA A 207 26.07 -22.38 -20.53
CA ALA A 207 25.78 -23.69 -21.11
C ALA A 207 26.20 -23.72 -22.57
#